data_71752ae69a9da3c3a6bed9674e04da82
#
_entry.id   71752ae69a9da3c3a6bed9674e04da82
#
_cell.length_a   1.000
_cell.length_b   1.000
_cell.length_c   1.000
_cell.angle_alpha   90.00
_cell.angle_beta   90.00
_cell.angle_gamma   90.00
#
_symmetry.space_group_name_H-M   'P 1'
#
loop_
_entity.id
_entity.type
_entity.pdbx_description
1 polymer ?
#
loop_
_entity_poly.entity_id
_entity_poly.type
_entity_poly.pdbx_seq_one_letter_code
_entity_poly.pdbx_strand_id
1 'polypeptide(L)'
;SGRTDAGVHAVGQSANFFCDKIENNKKFLNSLNYFLSKKNISISSIKKKNLNFHSRFDAKKRIYKYIIVNRKNFLVLDKNIAWLVKKKLNINYMKKAIKLFSGTHNFNAFRSSSCSAKSPIRTIEKSSLIKKGDKIIMIFSSKSFLQHQVRSMVGCLKFIGEGKWNIDKLKRLFNSRKRSLCAPPAPSSGLYLSLIHISEPTRRSDI
;
A
#
# COMPACT_ATOMS: atom_id res chain seq x y z
N SER A 1 -8.41 3.30 -9.19
CA SER A 1 -8.66 3.47 -7.76
C SER A 1 -7.50 4.12 -7.00
N GLY A 2 -6.48 3.44 -6.62
CA GLY A 2 -5.29 4.04 -5.98
C GLY A 2 -4.24 4.40 -7.03
N ARG A 3 -3.67 5.60 -6.96
CA ARG A 3 -2.43 5.87 -7.68
C ARG A 3 -1.30 5.20 -6.93
N THR A 4 -0.57 4.30 -7.58
CA THR A 4 0.62 3.64 -7.04
C THR A 4 1.85 4.26 -7.70
N ASP A 5 2.95 4.34 -6.93
CA ASP A 5 4.22 4.81 -7.50
C ASP A 5 4.77 3.79 -8.50
N ALA A 6 5.68 4.21 -9.37
CA ALA A 6 6.39 3.28 -10.26
C ALA A 6 7.11 2.19 -9.44
N GLY A 7 7.02 0.94 -9.91
CA GLY A 7 7.59 -0.24 -9.25
C GLY A 7 6.80 -0.75 -8.04
N VAL A 8 5.62 -0.20 -7.73
CA VAL A 8 4.69 -0.75 -6.73
C VAL A 8 3.83 -1.81 -7.39
N HIS A 9 3.65 -2.94 -6.72
CA HIS A 9 2.83 -4.04 -7.19
C HIS A 9 1.36 -3.86 -6.78
N ALA A 10 0.43 -4.43 -7.55
CA ALA A 10 -0.97 -4.49 -7.18
C ALA A 10 -1.51 -5.90 -7.42
N VAL A 11 -2.03 -6.52 -6.36
CA VAL A 11 -2.71 -7.82 -6.45
C VAL A 11 -4.18 -7.62 -6.78
N GLY A 12 -4.79 -6.54 -6.25
CA GLY A 12 -6.18 -6.18 -6.52
C GLY A 12 -6.33 -4.68 -6.72
N GLN A 13 -6.35 -4.22 -7.96
CA GLN A 13 -6.57 -2.83 -8.35
C GLN A 13 -7.89 -2.72 -9.14
N SER A 14 -8.63 -1.63 -8.92
CA SER A 14 -9.82 -1.32 -9.70
C SER A 14 -9.62 -0.06 -10.51
N ALA A 15 -10.05 -0.07 -11.75
CA ALA A 15 -10.15 1.09 -12.63
C ALA A 15 -11.57 1.19 -13.20
N ASN A 16 -11.99 2.38 -13.57
CA ASN A 16 -13.23 2.58 -14.32
C ASN A 16 -12.97 3.47 -15.51
N PHE A 17 -13.73 3.28 -16.54
CA PHE A 17 -13.76 4.08 -17.77
C PHE A 17 -15.18 4.09 -18.33
N PHE A 18 -15.46 5.06 -19.16
CA PHE A 18 -16.70 5.12 -19.94
C PHE A 18 -16.48 4.47 -21.29
N CYS A 19 -17.44 3.70 -21.75
CA CYS A 19 -17.45 3.10 -23.08
C CYS A 19 -18.89 2.91 -23.54
N ASP A 20 -19.05 2.74 -24.84
CA ASP A 20 -20.31 2.29 -25.44
C ASP A 20 -20.64 0.87 -24.96
N LYS A 21 -21.81 0.38 -25.39
CA LYS A 21 -22.31 -0.93 -24.98
C LYS A 21 -21.31 -2.03 -25.31
N ILE A 22 -20.88 -2.78 -24.30
CA ILE A 22 -20.09 -4.00 -24.47
C ILE A 22 -21.09 -5.16 -24.62
N GLU A 23 -21.14 -5.77 -25.80
CA GLU A 23 -22.04 -6.87 -26.06
C GLU A 23 -21.60 -8.16 -25.37
N ASN A 24 -20.31 -8.44 -25.36
CA ASN A 24 -19.76 -9.66 -24.76
C ASN A 24 -18.59 -9.35 -23.84
N ASN A 25 -18.86 -9.34 -22.53
CA ASN A 25 -17.85 -9.08 -21.50
C ASN A 25 -16.66 -10.04 -21.54
N LYS A 26 -16.87 -11.33 -21.88
CA LYS A 26 -15.79 -12.33 -21.92
C LYS A 26 -14.85 -12.07 -23.11
N LYS A 27 -15.42 -11.80 -24.29
CA LYS A 27 -14.63 -11.47 -25.49
C LYS A 27 -13.82 -10.17 -25.25
N PHE A 28 -14.47 -9.15 -24.68
CA PHE A 28 -13.82 -7.89 -24.37
C PHE A 28 -12.70 -8.05 -23.33
N LEU A 29 -12.93 -8.82 -22.26
CA LEU A 29 -11.90 -9.15 -21.24
C LEU A 29 -10.68 -9.82 -21.87
N ASN A 30 -10.91 -10.81 -22.74
CA ASN A 30 -9.83 -11.54 -23.41
C ASN A 30 -9.02 -10.60 -24.32
N SER A 31 -9.68 -9.73 -25.08
CA SER A 31 -9.02 -8.73 -25.93
C SER A 31 -8.16 -7.78 -25.12
N LEU A 32 -8.68 -7.24 -24.02
CA LEU A 32 -7.89 -6.38 -23.11
C LEU A 32 -6.66 -7.10 -22.56
N ASN A 33 -6.82 -8.33 -22.10
CA ASN A 33 -5.69 -9.13 -21.57
C ASN A 33 -4.65 -9.43 -22.64
N TYR A 34 -5.05 -9.66 -23.88
CA TYR A 34 -4.14 -9.84 -25.00
C TYR A 34 -3.23 -8.61 -25.19
N PHE A 35 -3.81 -7.40 -25.25
CA PHE A 35 -3.03 -6.17 -25.40
C PHE A 35 -2.19 -5.82 -24.17
N LEU A 36 -2.62 -6.20 -22.97
CA LEU A 36 -1.96 -5.88 -21.71
C LEU A 36 -0.91 -6.91 -21.29
N SER A 37 -0.86 -8.08 -21.92
CA SER A 37 0.05 -9.18 -21.55
C SER A 37 1.53 -8.74 -21.49
N LYS A 38 1.98 -7.99 -22.51
CA LYS A 38 3.35 -7.46 -22.58
C LYS A 38 3.64 -6.33 -21.58
N LYS A 39 2.62 -5.83 -20.85
CA LYS A 39 2.74 -4.77 -19.85
C LYS A 39 2.72 -5.31 -18.41
N ASN A 40 2.77 -6.62 -18.22
CA ASN A 40 2.64 -7.27 -16.90
C ASN A 40 1.34 -6.87 -16.17
N ILE A 41 0.26 -6.71 -16.91
CA ILE A 41 -1.07 -6.36 -16.40
C ILE A 41 -2.03 -7.46 -16.82
N SER A 42 -2.82 -7.97 -15.87
CA SER A 42 -3.90 -8.91 -16.12
C SER A 42 -5.19 -8.41 -15.47
N ILE A 43 -6.27 -8.45 -16.23
CA ILE A 43 -7.61 -8.06 -15.75
C ILE A 43 -8.36 -9.34 -15.39
N SER A 44 -8.78 -9.47 -14.15
CA SER A 44 -9.49 -10.65 -13.65
C SER A 44 -10.99 -10.62 -13.95
N SER A 45 -11.59 -9.42 -13.95
CA SER A 45 -13.04 -9.27 -14.20
C SER A 45 -13.41 -7.88 -14.69
N ILE A 46 -14.53 -7.82 -15.40
CA ILE A 46 -15.18 -6.57 -15.83
C ILE A 46 -16.61 -6.60 -15.32
N LYS A 47 -17.05 -5.49 -14.72
CA LYS A 47 -18.42 -5.33 -14.20
C LYS A 47 -18.98 -3.98 -14.65
N LYS A 48 -20.21 -3.98 -15.17
CA LYS A 48 -20.96 -2.74 -15.43
C LYS A 48 -21.28 -2.07 -14.08
N LYS A 49 -21.13 -0.76 -14.04
CA LYS A 49 -21.50 0.10 -12.90
C LYS A 49 -22.34 1.27 -13.39
N ASN A 50 -22.99 1.98 -12.48
CA ASN A 50 -23.69 3.21 -12.81
C ASN A 50 -22.70 4.32 -13.23
N LEU A 51 -23.19 5.35 -13.91
CA LEU A 51 -22.36 6.44 -14.45
C LEU A 51 -21.66 7.26 -13.35
N ASN A 52 -22.20 7.32 -12.16
CA ASN A 52 -21.64 8.06 -11.03
C ASN A 52 -20.55 7.27 -10.29
N PHE A 53 -20.32 6.00 -10.64
CA PHE A 53 -19.31 5.18 -9.98
C PHE A 53 -17.91 5.68 -10.25
N HIS A 54 -17.13 5.84 -9.19
CA HIS A 54 -15.72 6.23 -9.28
C HIS A 54 -14.84 5.33 -8.43
N SER A 55 -14.10 4.42 -9.07
CA SER A 55 -13.27 3.39 -8.41
C SER A 55 -12.30 3.93 -7.34
N ARG A 56 -11.86 5.19 -7.44
CA ARG A 56 -10.98 5.81 -6.45
C ARG A 56 -11.72 6.37 -5.25
N PHE A 57 -12.85 7.05 -5.45
CA PHE A 57 -13.56 7.76 -4.38
C PHE A 57 -14.52 6.84 -3.64
N ASP A 58 -15.10 5.85 -4.32
CA ASP A 58 -16.01 4.87 -3.71
C ASP A 58 -15.26 3.75 -2.98
N ALA A 59 -13.94 3.72 -3.06
CA ALA A 59 -13.14 2.76 -2.33
C ALA A 59 -13.21 3.02 -0.82
N LYS A 60 -13.81 2.11 -0.06
CA LYS A 60 -13.99 2.19 1.39
C LYS A 60 -12.75 1.80 2.17
N LYS A 61 -11.94 0.90 1.62
CA LYS A 61 -10.77 0.36 2.31
C LYS A 61 -9.65 0.02 1.33
N ARG A 62 -8.42 0.31 1.72
CA ARG A 62 -7.19 -0.07 1.01
C ARG A 62 -6.27 -0.80 1.96
N ILE A 63 -5.75 -1.93 1.51
CA ILE A 63 -4.79 -2.73 2.27
C ILE A 63 -3.48 -2.74 1.51
N TYR A 64 -2.43 -2.25 2.14
CA TYR A 64 -1.07 -2.35 1.66
C TYR A 64 -0.30 -3.40 2.43
N LYS A 65 0.46 -4.21 1.70
CA LYS A 65 1.43 -5.15 2.23
C LYS A 65 2.82 -4.70 1.81
N TYR A 66 3.77 -4.69 2.75
CA TYR A 66 5.18 -4.44 2.44
C TYR A 66 6.02 -5.65 2.83
N ILE A 67 6.92 -6.08 1.95
CA ILE A 67 7.77 -7.25 2.14
C ILE A 67 9.22 -6.82 2.23
N ILE A 68 9.87 -7.15 3.36
CA ILE A 68 11.32 -7.11 3.53
C ILE A 68 11.81 -8.55 3.59
N VAL A 69 12.92 -8.84 2.91
CA VAL A 69 13.71 -10.07 3.11
C VAL A 69 14.93 -9.69 3.92
N ASN A 70 15.05 -10.28 5.13
CA ASN A 70 16.11 -9.96 6.08
C ASN A 70 17.13 -11.11 6.17
N ARG A 71 18.10 -11.10 5.27
CA ARG A 71 19.20 -12.07 5.20
C ARG A 71 20.45 -11.43 4.58
N LYS A 72 21.61 -12.09 4.71
CA LYS A 72 22.86 -11.61 4.13
C LYS A 72 22.95 -11.84 2.60
N ASN A 73 22.42 -12.97 2.12
CA ASN A 73 22.52 -13.40 0.73
C ASN A 73 21.58 -12.59 -0.18
N PHE A 74 21.95 -12.50 -1.47
CA PHE A 74 21.18 -11.79 -2.48
C PHE A 74 19.77 -12.38 -2.70
N LEU A 75 18.88 -11.55 -3.24
CA LEU A 75 17.59 -11.96 -3.73
C LEU A 75 17.76 -12.54 -5.14
N VAL A 76 17.32 -13.79 -5.34
CA VAL A 76 17.22 -14.41 -6.66
C VAL A 76 15.76 -14.44 -7.08
N LEU A 77 14.94 -15.28 -6.44
CA LEU A 77 13.51 -15.40 -6.75
C LEU A 77 12.69 -14.16 -6.33
N ASP A 78 13.07 -13.50 -5.25
CA ASP A 78 12.36 -12.30 -4.75
C ASP A 78 12.94 -10.98 -5.32
N LYS A 79 13.75 -11.02 -6.39
CA LYS A 79 14.32 -9.82 -7.03
C LYS A 79 13.18 -8.95 -7.58
N ASN A 80 13.23 -7.66 -7.29
CA ASN A 80 12.23 -6.65 -7.66
C ASN A 80 10.82 -6.85 -7.04
N ILE A 81 10.63 -7.83 -6.16
CA ILE A 81 9.35 -8.07 -5.48
C ILE A 81 9.45 -7.99 -3.94
N ALA A 82 10.63 -7.73 -3.41
CA ALA A 82 10.87 -7.49 -1.99
C ALA A 82 12.06 -6.56 -1.77
N TRP A 83 12.15 -5.98 -0.59
CA TRP A 83 13.31 -5.19 -0.18
C TRP A 83 14.31 -6.05 0.59
N LEU A 84 15.53 -6.23 0.06
CA LEU A 84 16.61 -6.88 0.78
C LEU A 84 17.20 -5.94 1.85
N VAL A 85 17.20 -6.38 3.09
CA VAL A 85 17.90 -5.73 4.20
C VAL A 85 18.90 -6.72 4.79
N LYS A 86 20.20 -6.48 4.54
CA LYS A 86 21.28 -7.41 4.95
C LYS A 86 21.53 -7.37 6.46
N LYS A 87 21.43 -6.18 7.09
CA LYS A 87 21.62 -6.01 8.52
C LYS A 87 20.47 -6.69 9.29
N LYS A 88 20.79 -7.51 10.31
CA LYS A 88 19.78 -8.17 11.15
C LYS A 88 18.87 -7.14 11.81
N LEU A 89 17.57 -7.36 11.71
CA LEU A 89 16.53 -6.47 12.25
C LEU A 89 15.97 -7.02 13.56
N ASN A 90 15.79 -6.15 14.54
CA ASN A 90 15.12 -6.50 15.80
C ASN A 90 13.59 -6.46 15.59
N ILE A 91 13.02 -7.64 15.41
CA ILE A 91 11.58 -7.80 15.11
C ILE A 91 10.70 -7.36 16.28
N ASN A 92 11.14 -7.56 17.51
CA ASN A 92 10.36 -7.20 18.69
C ASN A 92 10.19 -5.68 18.80
N TYR A 93 11.25 -4.91 18.58
CA TYR A 93 11.15 -3.44 18.53
C TYR A 93 10.27 -2.97 17.35
N MET A 94 10.41 -3.59 16.18
CA MET A 94 9.56 -3.27 15.03
C MET A 94 8.08 -3.59 15.31
N LYS A 95 7.77 -4.73 15.97
CA LYS A 95 6.39 -5.09 16.37
C LYS A 95 5.79 -4.10 17.38
N LYS A 96 6.59 -3.57 18.31
CA LYS A 96 6.15 -2.52 19.24
C LYS A 96 5.89 -1.21 18.49
N ALA A 97 6.81 -0.81 17.63
CA ALA A 97 6.75 0.45 16.90
C ALA A 97 5.62 0.51 15.87
N ILE A 98 5.34 -0.59 15.15
CA ILE A 98 4.31 -0.58 14.11
C ILE A 98 2.91 -0.28 14.67
N LYS A 99 2.64 -0.67 15.91
CA LYS A 99 1.35 -0.41 16.59
C LYS A 99 1.08 1.08 16.76
N LEU A 100 2.11 1.93 16.85
CA LEU A 100 1.97 3.37 16.98
C LEU A 100 1.37 4.05 15.75
N PHE A 101 1.36 3.38 14.61
CA PHE A 101 0.71 3.91 13.40
C PHE A 101 -0.79 3.72 13.39
N SER A 102 -1.34 2.79 14.20
CA SER A 102 -2.79 2.57 14.28
C SER A 102 -3.49 3.75 14.98
N GLY A 103 -4.69 4.06 14.53
CA GLY A 103 -5.46 5.21 15.01
C GLY A 103 -5.42 6.39 14.05
N THR A 104 -5.99 7.51 14.50
CA THR A 104 -6.05 8.76 13.74
C THR A 104 -4.88 9.66 14.12
N HIS A 105 -4.02 9.95 13.15
CA HIS A 105 -2.81 10.75 13.36
C HIS A 105 -2.59 11.76 12.22
N ASN A 106 -1.79 12.78 12.53
CA ASN A 106 -1.24 13.66 11.51
C ASN A 106 0.01 13.01 10.89
N PHE A 107 -0.10 12.57 9.64
CA PHE A 107 0.99 11.92 8.90
C PHE A 107 1.80 12.89 8.03
N ASN A 108 1.83 14.18 8.35
CA ASN A 108 2.57 15.17 7.56
C ASN A 108 4.06 14.81 7.40
N ALA A 109 4.70 14.30 8.46
CA ALA A 109 6.09 13.86 8.41
C ALA A 109 6.34 12.65 7.47
N PHE A 110 5.30 11.89 7.14
CA PHE A 110 5.42 10.64 6.36
C PHE A 110 5.01 10.80 4.90
N ARG A 111 4.46 11.94 4.48
CA ARG A 111 4.04 12.17 3.10
C ARG A 111 5.19 12.65 2.22
N SER A 112 5.06 12.46 0.90
CA SER A 112 5.94 13.10 -0.08
C SER A 112 5.78 14.61 -0.05
N SER A 113 6.84 15.35 -0.35
CA SER A 113 6.76 16.81 -0.55
C SER A 113 5.81 17.19 -1.71
N SER A 114 5.72 16.35 -2.73
CA SER A 114 4.80 16.52 -3.88
C SER A 114 3.36 16.06 -3.62
N CYS A 115 3.01 15.70 -2.37
CA CYS A 115 1.68 15.21 -2.06
C CYS A 115 0.64 16.34 -2.08
N SER A 116 -0.30 16.29 -3.00
CA SER A 116 -1.38 17.28 -3.19
C SER A 116 -2.57 17.12 -2.23
N ALA A 117 -2.51 16.20 -1.25
CA ALA A 117 -3.61 15.99 -0.32
C ALA A 117 -3.81 17.21 0.60
N LYS A 118 -5.04 17.74 0.64
CA LYS A 118 -5.41 18.92 1.46
C LYS A 118 -5.18 18.69 2.97
N SER A 119 -5.57 17.52 3.50
CA SER A 119 -5.39 17.18 4.90
C SER A 119 -4.33 16.09 5.07
N PRO A 120 -3.39 16.22 6.03
CA PRO A 120 -2.43 15.19 6.38
C PRO A 120 -2.98 14.16 7.38
N ILE A 121 -4.19 14.35 7.90
CA ILE A 121 -4.79 13.46 8.89
C ILE A 121 -5.30 12.21 8.20
N ARG A 122 -4.92 11.03 8.73
CA ARG A 122 -5.39 9.72 8.28
C ARG A 122 -5.66 8.81 9.47
N THR A 123 -6.63 7.92 9.28
CA THR A 123 -6.93 6.86 10.25
C THR A 123 -6.42 5.55 9.72
N ILE A 124 -5.43 4.96 10.38
CA ILE A 124 -4.98 3.60 10.08
C ILE A 124 -5.75 2.64 10.98
N GLU A 125 -6.63 1.84 10.39
CA GLU A 125 -7.50 0.89 11.11
C GLU A 125 -6.69 -0.27 11.68
N LYS A 126 -5.70 -0.75 10.92
CA LYS A 126 -4.85 -1.87 11.32
C LYS A 126 -3.44 -1.66 10.81
N SER A 127 -2.47 -1.88 11.70
CA SER A 127 -1.06 -2.03 11.35
C SER A 127 -0.48 -3.26 12.06
N SER A 128 0.15 -4.16 11.32
CA SER A 128 0.67 -5.41 11.87
C SER A 128 1.95 -5.86 11.17
N LEU A 129 2.76 -6.64 11.88
CA LEU A 129 4.02 -7.21 11.39
C LEU A 129 4.09 -8.68 11.74
N ILE A 130 4.35 -9.49 10.70
CA ILE A 130 4.53 -10.94 10.80
C ILE A 130 5.91 -11.28 10.26
N LYS A 131 6.64 -12.15 10.92
CA LYS A 131 7.89 -12.74 10.43
C LYS A 131 7.63 -14.19 10.02
N LYS A 132 7.99 -14.55 8.79
CA LYS A 132 7.96 -15.92 8.25
C LYS A 132 9.33 -16.24 7.63
N GLY A 133 10.13 -17.07 8.30
CA GLY A 133 11.50 -17.31 7.89
C GLY A 133 12.31 -16.02 7.83
N ASP A 134 12.90 -15.73 6.69
CA ASP A 134 13.64 -14.50 6.39
C ASP A 134 12.75 -13.33 5.92
N LYS A 135 11.45 -13.58 5.67
CA LYS A 135 10.49 -12.56 5.23
C LYS A 135 9.83 -11.86 6.42
N ILE A 136 9.85 -10.53 6.38
CA ILE A 136 9.13 -9.64 7.29
C ILE A 136 8.02 -9.00 6.48
N ILE A 137 6.78 -9.27 6.86
CA ILE A 137 5.58 -8.80 6.16
C ILE A 137 4.88 -7.80 7.07
N MET A 138 4.72 -6.57 6.58
CA MET A 138 3.99 -5.50 7.25
C MET A 138 2.70 -5.23 6.50
N ILE A 139 1.59 -5.09 7.22
CA ILE A 139 0.25 -4.86 6.65
C ILE A 139 -0.33 -3.59 7.26
N PHE A 140 -0.83 -2.71 6.40
CA PHE A 140 -1.49 -1.47 6.78
C PHE A 140 -2.84 -1.36 6.09
N SER A 141 -3.88 -1.03 6.86
CA SER A 141 -5.25 -0.88 6.39
C SER A 141 -5.78 0.50 6.75
N SER A 142 -6.35 1.19 5.78
CA SER A 142 -6.96 2.51 5.94
C SER A 142 -7.95 2.79 4.80
N LYS A 143 -8.86 3.73 5.01
CA LYS A 143 -9.71 4.28 3.93
C LYS A 143 -8.86 4.96 2.85
N SER A 144 -7.78 5.66 3.24
CA SER A 144 -6.87 6.33 2.30
C SER A 144 -5.49 6.51 2.90
N PHE A 145 -4.48 6.63 2.04
CA PHE A 145 -3.10 6.92 2.39
C PHE A 145 -2.62 8.16 1.65
N LEU A 146 -1.68 8.88 2.25
CA LEU A 146 -0.93 9.96 1.59
C LEU A 146 0.11 9.35 0.64
N GLN A 147 0.55 10.14 -0.33
CA GLN A 147 1.64 9.73 -1.23
C GLN A 147 2.91 9.42 -0.42
N HIS A 148 3.55 8.28 -0.71
CA HIS A 148 4.71 7.71 -0.01
C HIS A 148 4.50 7.34 1.47
N GLN A 149 3.31 7.54 2.06
CA GLN A 149 3.08 7.33 3.49
C GLN A 149 3.53 5.95 3.97
N VAL A 150 3.07 4.87 3.34
CA VAL A 150 3.41 3.50 3.74
C VAL A 150 4.91 3.25 3.62
N ARG A 151 5.54 3.68 2.53
CA ARG A 151 6.99 3.53 2.32
C ARG A 151 7.81 4.29 3.37
N SER A 152 7.37 5.49 3.77
CA SER A 152 8.01 6.28 4.82
C SER A 152 7.89 5.62 6.20
N MET A 153 6.70 5.09 6.52
CA MET A 153 6.47 4.33 7.77
C MET A 153 7.39 3.10 7.84
N VAL A 154 7.51 2.36 6.74
CA VAL A 154 8.39 1.20 6.65
C VAL A 154 9.87 1.59 6.78
N GLY A 155 10.29 2.71 6.20
CA GLY A 155 11.65 3.26 6.37
C GLY A 155 11.97 3.52 7.84
N CYS A 156 11.04 4.13 8.59
CA CYS A 156 11.19 4.35 10.03
C CYS A 156 11.26 3.03 10.81
N LEU A 157 10.41 2.07 10.48
CA LEU A 157 10.42 0.75 11.11
C LEU A 157 11.74 0.01 10.86
N LYS A 158 12.30 0.13 9.66
CA LYS A 158 13.62 -0.44 9.34
C LYS A 158 14.72 0.20 10.19
N PHE A 159 14.71 1.53 10.39
CA PHE A 159 15.69 2.20 11.25
C PHE A 159 15.57 1.79 12.71
N ILE A 160 14.35 1.55 13.20
CA ILE A 160 14.10 0.99 14.53
C ILE A 160 14.62 -0.45 14.63
N GLY A 161 14.35 -1.27 13.61
CA GLY A 161 14.84 -2.65 13.55
C GLY A 161 16.36 -2.74 13.53
N GLU A 162 17.06 -1.80 12.89
CA GLU A 162 18.53 -1.69 12.88
C GLU A 162 19.14 -1.12 14.17
N GLY A 163 18.31 -0.66 15.11
CA GLY A 163 18.76 0.01 16.32
C GLY A 163 19.23 1.46 16.11
N LYS A 164 19.05 2.05 14.91
CA LYS A 164 19.38 3.45 14.63
C LYS A 164 18.41 4.43 15.30
N TRP A 165 17.16 4.01 15.50
CA TRP A 165 16.11 4.76 16.17
C TRP A 165 15.51 3.94 17.30
N ASN A 166 15.15 4.63 18.36
CA ASN A 166 14.27 4.10 19.40
C ASN A 166 12.80 4.51 19.14
N ILE A 167 11.89 3.97 19.93
CA ILE A 167 10.45 4.25 19.83
C ILE A 167 10.15 5.74 20.08
N ASP A 168 10.88 6.39 20.99
CA ASP A 168 10.65 7.80 21.30
C ASP A 168 11.05 8.73 20.16
N LYS A 169 12.05 8.35 19.35
CA LYS A 169 12.36 9.05 18.11
C LYS A 169 11.17 9.04 17.15
N LEU A 170 10.46 7.90 17.04
CA LEU A 170 9.25 7.79 16.21
C LEU A 170 8.11 8.68 16.77
N LYS A 171 7.88 8.70 18.09
CA LYS A 171 6.89 9.57 18.73
C LYS A 171 7.21 11.06 18.48
N ARG A 172 8.47 11.44 18.65
CA ARG A 172 8.93 12.81 18.34
C ARG A 172 8.72 13.18 16.89
N LEU A 173 8.89 12.23 15.95
CA LEU A 173 8.63 12.46 14.54
C LEU A 173 7.15 12.81 14.28
N PHE A 174 6.19 12.09 14.89
CA PHE A 174 4.77 12.42 14.80
C PHE A 174 4.49 13.85 15.26
N ASN A 175 5.04 14.25 16.41
CA ASN A 175 4.84 15.58 16.99
C ASN A 175 5.49 16.69 16.16
N SER A 176 6.65 16.41 15.56
CA SER A 176 7.38 17.41 14.76
C SER A 176 6.68 17.78 13.46
N ARG A 177 5.89 16.85 12.89
CA ARG A 177 5.22 16.99 11.57
C ARG A 177 6.17 17.35 10.42
N LYS A 178 7.49 17.29 10.62
CA LYS A 178 8.53 17.70 9.65
C LYS A 178 9.00 16.49 8.83
N ARG A 179 8.82 16.55 7.50
CA ARG A 179 9.28 15.50 6.57
C ARG A 179 10.80 15.30 6.60
N SER A 180 11.56 16.36 6.79
CA SER A 180 13.03 16.33 6.83
C SER A 180 13.59 15.44 7.95
N LEU A 181 12.83 15.22 9.01
CA LEU A 181 13.23 14.36 10.14
C LEU A 181 12.83 12.89 9.95
N CYS A 182 12.05 12.59 8.91
CA CYS A 182 11.62 11.22 8.63
C CYS A 182 12.72 10.42 7.95
N ALA A 183 12.76 9.12 8.22
CA ALA A 183 13.63 8.21 7.49
C ALA A 183 13.33 8.24 5.97
N PRO A 184 14.32 7.92 5.12
CA PRO A 184 14.08 7.74 3.70
C PRO A 184 12.94 6.73 3.44
N PRO A 185 12.12 6.96 2.40
CA PRO A 185 11.06 6.02 2.06
C PRO A 185 11.65 4.69 1.58
N ALA A 186 11.07 3.59 2.02
CA ALA A 186 11.45 2.25 1.57
C ALA A 186 11.25 2.10 0.05
N PRO A 187 12.03 1.25 -0.65
CA PRO A 187 11.89 1.00 -2.09
C PRO A 187 10.46 0.61 -2.48
N SER A 188 10.03 0.99 -3.68
CA SER A 188 8.69 0.67 -4.19
C SER A 188 8.50 -0.82 -4.42
N SER A 189 9.55 -1.54 -4.79
CA SER A 189 9.53 -2.97 -5.13
C SER A 189 9.02 -3.89 -4.02
N GLY A 190 9.14 -3.49 -2.75
CA GLY A 190 8.58 -4.26 -1.64
C GLY A 190 7.12 -3.96 -1.33
N LEU A 191 6.50 -2.95 -1.98
CA LEU A 191 5.15 -2.50 -1.67
C LEU A 191 4.11 -3.12 -2.61
N TYR A 192 3.02 -3.61 -2.02
CA TYR A 192 1.89 -4.21 -2.70
C TYR A 192 0.59 -3.54 -2.29
N LEU A 193 -0.19 -3.06 -3.24
CA LEU A 193 -1.60 -2.82 -3.04
C LEU A 193 -2.31 -4.18 -3.05
N SER A 194 -2.64 -4.69 -1.86
CA SER A 194 -3.11 -6.07 -1.70
C SER A 194 -4.61 -6.20 -1.97
N LEU A 195 -5.39 -5.21 -1.53
CA LEU A 195 -6.84 -5.22 -1.70
C LEU A 195 -7.40 -3.80 -1.72
N ILE A 196 -8.42 -3.60 -2.58
CA ILE A 196 -9.32 -2.45 -2.51
C ILE A 196 -10.72 -3.00 -2.29
N HIS A 197 -11.34 -2.63 -1.17
CA HIS A 197 -12.73 -2.95 -0.91
C HIS A 197 -13.62 -1.81 -1.42
N ILE A 198 -14.44 -2.11 -2.42
CA ILE A 198 -15.50 -1.24 -2.94
C ILE A 198 -16.80 -1.97 -2.62
N SER A 199 -17.66 -1.39 -1.78
CA SER A 199 -18.95 -2.03 -1.52
C SER A 199 -19.79 -2.00 -2.80
N GLU A 200 -20.39 -3.12 -3.13
CA GLU A 200 -21.51 -3.15 -4.07
C GLU A 200 -22.70 -2.45 -3.39
N PRO A 201 -23.44 -1.59 -4.07
CA PRO A 201 -24.73 -1.16 -3.55
C PRO A 201 -25.55 -2.41 -3.33
N THR A 202 -26.06 -2.57 -2.12
CA THR A 202 -27.04 -3.62 -1.79
C THR A 202 -28.16 -3.49 -2.81
N ARG A 203 -28.41 -4.52 -3.62
CA ARG A 203 -29.67 -4.60 -4.37
C ARG A 203 -30.75 -4.54 -3.31
N ARG A 204 -31.51 -3.46 -3.25
CA ARG A 204 -32.86 -3.54 -2.70
C ARG A 204 -33.55 -4.56 -3.59
N SER A 205 -33.92 -5.68 -3.03
CA SER A 205 -34.96 -6.54 -3.56
C SER A 205 -36.24 -5.71 -3.46
N ASP A 206 -36.59 -5.07 -4.56
CA ASP A 206 -37.98 -4.59 -4.73
C ASP A 206 -38.82 -5.86 -4.86
N ILE A 207 -39.57 -6.11 -3.80
CA ILE A 207 -40.69 -7.06 -3.74
C ILE A 207 -41.87 -6.42 -4.51
#